data_6ff4790f04150be79f7a8ae1fef86170
#
_entry.id   6ff4790f04150be79f7a8ae1fef86170
#
_cell.length_a   1.000
_cell.length_b   1.000
_cell.length_c   1.000
_cell.angle_alpha   90.00
_cell.angle_beta   90.00
_cell.angle_gamma   90.00
#
_symmetry.space_group_name_H-M   'P 1'
#
loop_
_entity.id
_entity.type
_entity.pdbx_description
1 polymer ?
#
loop_
_entity_poly.entity_id
_entity_poly.type
_entity_poly.pdbx_seq_one_letter_code
_entity_poly.pdbx_strand_id
1 'polypeptide(L)'
;MTGADPRSFYNFLVILLIIILALIREEMKIMAKKVIIIGAGPAGLTAAYELLKDKNGYDVTVLEESNCFGGISKTVEYKGNRMDMGGHRFFSKVPEVNQWWEKMLPTQGAKPMDDIKLGRDIAVKTGGPDPEKTDRVMLRRHRVSRIFFMDKFYDYPISMKKETFTNMGFVNTMKCGFSYLAAMLHKLPENNLENFYINRFGRKLYSMFFEYYTENLWGRHPSEIDASWGNQRVKGLSISAVIKDIFGKIFNKKNRKVETSLIEEFSYPKLGPGQLWDVTADEIRKLGGTIRMNSQVTKIHKNVDNVITGVTYVADGIEHEMEGDIVISSMPLKDLVIGMNDVPEKELNIAKGLPYRDYMTLGVLVKKLNLENKTNIKTMGNIVPDCWVYVQERKVKMGRFQIYNNWSPYMVKDLEHTVWLGLEYFVQEGDEYWTMKDEDFSAFAVEEMIKLGLITSKEDVIDFHVERVKKAYPAYFDTYSEIDELVNYINTIPNIYCVGRNGQHRYNNIDHSMCTSFEAVKNIKNGITDKRNVWAVNTEEEYHEEEKKEA
;
A
#
# COMPACT_ATOMS: atom_id res chain seq x y z
N MET A 1 -40.60 42.06 -47.50
CA MET A 1 -39.30 41.82 -46.86
C MET A 1 -39.58 41.10 -45.55
N THR A 2 -39.44 39.82 -45.56
CA THR A 2 -39.70 38.96 -44.37
C THR A 2 -38.44 39.00 -43.46
N GLY A 3 -38.60 39.65 -42.31
CA GLY A 3 -37.51 39.73 -41.31
C GLY A 3 -37.21 38.35 -40.76
N ALA A 4 -35.96 37.93 -40.88
CA ALA A 4 -35.46 36.72 -40.24
C ALA A 4 -35.55 36.90 -38.71
N ASP A 5 -36.10 35.89 -38.02
CA ASP A 5 -36.22 35.90 -36.55
C ASP A 5 -34.82 35.96 -35.90
N PRO A 6 -34.54 36.97 -35.09
CA PRO A 6 -33.24 37.10 -34.40
C PRO A 6 -32.84 35.89 -33.55
N ARG A 7 -33.83 35.11 -33.06
CA ARG A 7 -33.61 33.86 -32.30
C ARG A 7 -33.08 32.72 -33.17
N SER A 8 -33.55 32.65 -34.45
CA SER A 8 -33.08 31.64 -35.41
C SER A 8 -31.59 31.87 -35.77
N PHE A 9 -31.18 33.15 -35.93
CA PHE A 9 -29.79 33.52 -36.20
C PHE A 9 -28.87 33.26 -35.00
N TYR A 10 -29.33 33.53 -33.79
CA TYR A 10 -28.58 33.24 -32.56
C TYR A 10 -28.38 31.72 -32.37
N ASN A 11 -29.44 30.92 -32.56
CA ASN A 11 -29.35 29.46 -32.49
C ASN A 11 -28.39 28.88 -33.55
N PHE A 12 -28.38 29.42 -34.75
CA PHE A 12 -27.43 29.03 -35.79
C PHE A 12 -25.98 29.30 -35.40
N LEU A 13 -25.68 30.48 -34.82
CA LEU A 13 -24.35 30.83 -34.34
C LEU A 13 -23.88 29.93 -33.20
N VAL A 14 -24.77 29.58 -32.28
CA VAL A 14 -24.45 28.65 -31.17
C VAL A 14 -24.13 27.25 -31.70
N ILE A 15 -24.91 26.74 -32.65
CA ILE A 15 -24.67 25.44 -33.30
C ILE A 15 -23.35 25.44 -34.07
N LEU A 16 -23.08 26.50 -34.81
CA LEU A 16 -21.84 26.65 -35.57
C LEU A 16 -20.63 26.70 -34.64
N LEU A 17 -20.71 27.41 -33.52
CA LEU A 17 -19.68 27.48 -32.51
C LEU A 17 -19.42 26.11 -31.87
N ILE A 18 -20.47 25.33 -31.58
CA ILE A 18 -20.36 23.97 -31.06
C ILE A 18 -19.64 23.05 -32.06
N ILE A 19 -20.00 23.15 -33.34
CA ILE A 19 -19.36 22.37 -34.42
C ILE A 19 -17.88 22.75 -34.56
N ILE A 20 -17.57 24.04 -34.59
CA ILE A 20 -16.18 24.53 -34.65
C ILE A 20 -15.36 24.06 -33.45
N LEU A 21 -15.91 24.16 -32.23
CA LEU A 21 -15.24 23.66 -31.02
C LEU A 21 -15.05 22.13 -31.05
N ALA A 22 -15.99 21.38 -31.60
CA ALA A 22 -15.88 19.94 -31.81
C ALA A 22 -14.77 19.59 -32.81
N LEU A 23 -14.70 20.30 -33.94
CA LEU A 23 -13.66 20.12 -34.98
C LEU A 23 -12.26 20.48 -34.43
N ILE A 24 -12.13 21.60 -33.71
CA ILE A 24 -10.87 21.98 -33.06
C ILE A 24 -10.44 20.92 -32.02
N ARG A 25 -11.39 20.37 -31.29
CA ARG A 25 -11.12 19.30 -30.32
C ARG A 25 -10.66 18.02 -30.99
N GLU A 26 -11.21 17.66 -32.12
CA GLU A 26 -10.81 16.52 -32.97
C GLU A 26 -9.39 16.73 -33.53
N GLU A 27 -9.08 17.91 -34.10
CA GLU A 27 -7.75 18.23 -34.59
C GLU A 27 -6.71 18.24 -33.48
N MET A 28 -7.03 18.77 -32.29
CA MET A 28 -6.15 18.71 -31.13
C MET A 28 -5.89 17.28 -30.66
N LYS A 29 -6.86 16.37 -30.77
CA LYS A 29 -6.68 14.94 -30.49
C LYS A 29 -5.75 14.26 -31.49
N ILE A 30 -5.83 14.61 -32.77
CA ILE A 30 -4.97 14.06 -33.84
C ILE A 30 -3.50 14.47 -33.60
N MET A 31 -3.25 15.63 -33.00
CA MET A 31 -1.90 16.12 -32.66
C MET A 31 -1.42 15.70 -31.26
N ALA A 32 -2.28 15.12 -30.44
CA ALA A 32 -1.95 14.73 -29.08
C ALA A 32 -1.12 13.43 -29.07
N LYS A 33 -0.05 13.39 -28.26
CA LYS A 33 0.71 12.15 -28.03
C LYS A 33 -0.16 11.10 -27.34
N LYS A 34 -0.25 9.91 -27.94
CA LYS A 34 -0.97 8.77 -27.37
C LYS A 34 -0.16 8.17 -26.23
N VAL A 35 -0.69 8.22 -25.02
CA VAL A 35 -0.05 7.64 -23.82
C VAL A 35 -0.86 6.45 -23.33
N ILE A 36 -0.23 5.29 -23.30
CA ILE A 36 -0.79 4.08 -22.71
C ILE A 36 -0.24 3.94 -21.29
N ILE A 37 -1.15 3.84 -20.32
CA ILE A 37 -0.79 3.59 -18.93
C ILE A 37 -1.27 2.19 -18.55
N ILE A 38 -0.36 1.34 -18.08
CA ILE A 38 -0.66 -0.03 -17.70
C ILE A 38 -0.80 -0.09 -16.18
N GLY A 39 -2.03 -0.40 -15.73
CA GLY A 39 -2.44 -0.50 -14.34
C GLY A 39 -3.12 0.76 -13.80
N ALA A 40 -4.27 0.57 -13.14
CA ALA A 40 -5.05 1.63 -12.47
C ALA A 40 -4.84 1.63 -10.94
N GLY A 41 -3.62 1.30 -10.51
CA GLY A 41 -3.16 1.49 -9.13
C GLY A 41 -2.73 2.94 -8.87
N PRO A 42 -2.20 3.22 -7.65
CA PRO A 42 -1.75 4.56 -7.24
C PRO A 42 -0.83 5.24 -8.25
N ALA A 43 0.16 4.51 -8.78
CA ALA A 43 1.10 5.08 -9.74
C ALA A 43 0.44 5.40 -11.09
N GLY A 44 -0.29 4.45 -11.68
CA GLY A 44 -0.92 4.66 -12.99
C GLY A 44 -1.94 5.78 -12.99
N LEU A 45 -2.84 5.80 -11.99
CA LEU A 45 -3.86 6.86 -11.89
C LEU A 45 -3.24 8.23 -11.58
N THR A 46 -2.18 8.30 -10.77
CA THR A 46 -1.43 9.55 -10.56
C THR A 46 -0.83 10.04 -11.87
N ALA A 47 -0.16 9.18 -12.64
CA ALA A 47 0.43 9.55 -13.93
C ALA A 47 -0.64 10.05 -14.92
N ALA A 48 -1.78 9.36 -15.03
CA ALA A 48 -2.88 9.74 -15.90
C ALA A 48 -3.42 11.13 -15.56
N TYR A 49 -3.72 11.35 -14.28
CA TYR A 49 -4.22 12.64 -13.81
C TYR A 49 -3.21 13.78 -14.06
N GLU A 50 -1.94 13.56 -13.75
CA GLU A 50 -0.87 14.55 -13.91
C GLU A 50 -0.61 14.92 -15.38
N LEU A 51 -0.75 13.99 -16.31
CA LEU A 51 -0.65 14.27 -17.74
C LEU A 51 -1.84 15.11 -18.24
N LEU A 52 -3.04 14.85 -17.75
CA LEU A 52 -4.28 15.44 -18.25
C LEU A 52 -4.63 16.80 -17.59
N LYS A 53 -4.20 17.05 -16.36
CA LYS A 53 -4.62 18.25 -15.59
C LYS A 53 -4.31 19.58 -16.27
N ASP A 54 -3.26 19.65 -17.06
CA ASP A 54 -2.80 20.87 -17.72
C ASP A 54 -3.27 20.98 -19.18
N LYS A 55 -4.04 20.02 -19.67
CA LYS A 55 -4.53 19.94 -21.08
C LYS A 55 -3.42 20.04 -22.13
N ASN A 56 -2.28 19.42 -21.88
CA ASN A 56 -1.03 19.61 -22.61
C ASN A 56 -0.83 18.69 -23.85
N GLY A 57 -1.89 18.36 -24.58
CA GLY A 57 -1.73 17.61 -25.84
C GLY A 57 -1.36 16.13 -25.64
N TYR A 58 -1.90 15.48 -24.62
CA TYR A 58 -1.83 14.04 -24.40
C TYR A 58 -3.20 13.39 -24.54
N ASP A 59 -3.27 12.28 -25.27
CA ASP A 59 -4.42 11.37 -25.31
C ASP A 59 -4.09 10.16 -24.44
N VAL A 60 -4.69 10.08 -23.24
CA VAL A 60 -4.30 9.12 -22.20
C VAL A 60 -5.33 8.01 -22.11
N THR A 61 -4.87 6.77 -22.29
CA THR A 61 -5.65 5.55 -22.02
C THR A 61 -5.00 4.72 -20.94
N VAL A 62 -5.75 4.43 -19.88
CA VAL A 62 -5.36 3.50 -18.81
C VAL A 62 -5.97 2.14 -19.09
N LEU A 63 -5.16 1.08 -19.04
CA LEU A 63 -5.57 -0.33 -19.15
C LEU A 63 -5.39 -1.01 -17.80
N GLU A 64 -6.47 -1.52 -17.21
CA GLU A 64 -6.49 -2.19 -15.91
C GLU A 64 -7.01 -3.63 -16.09
N GLU A 65 -6.28 -4.61 -15.55
CA GLU A 65 -6.64 -6.03 -15.67
C GLU A 65 -7.85 -6.42 -14.83
N SER A 66 -8.08 -5.74 -13.72
CA SER A 66 -9.16 -6.03 -12.78
C SER A 66 -10.41 -5.17 -13.05
N ASN A 67 -11.45 -5.40 -12.27
CA ASN A 67 -12.69 -4.64 -12.30
C ASN A 67 -12.75 -3.49 -11.27
N CYS A 68 -11.63 -3.17 -10.60
CA CYS A 68 -11.57 -2.15 -9.55
C CYS A 68 -10.27 -1.34 -9.60
N PHE A 69 -10.33 -0.11 -9.09
CA PHE A 69 -9.20 0.79 -8.99
C PHE A 69 -8.37 0.57 -7.73
N GLY A 70 -7.14 1.08 -7.73
CA GLY A 70 -6.30 1.15 -6.55
C GLY A 70 -5.25 0.05 -6.41
N GLY A 71 -5.25 -0.98 -7.29
CA GLY A 71 -4.31 -2.10 -7.19
C GLY A 71 -4.34 -2.75 -5.81
N ILE A 72 -3.19 -2.88 -5.12
CA ILE A 72 -3.16 -3.42 -3.76
C ILE A 72 -3.71 -2.46 -2.69
N SER A 73 -3.99 -1.20 -3.01
CA SER A 73 -4.67 -0.25 -2.11
C SER A 73 -6.16 -0.09 -2.43
N LYS A 74 -6.75 -1.07 -3.12
CA LYS A 74 -8.19 -1.16 -3.32
C LYS A 74 -8.93 -1.42 -2.01
N THR A 75 -10.19 -1.02 -1.96
CA THR A 75 -11.13 -1.41 -0.92
C THR A 75 -12.26 -2.22 -1.56
N VAL A 76 -12.54 -3.38 -1.02
CA VAL A 76 -13.62 -4.27 -1.49
C VAL A 76 -14.84 -4.08 -0.61
N GLU A 77 -16.01 -3.94 -1.23
CA GLU A 77 -17.29 -3.93 -0.51
C GLU A 77 -17.94 -5.32 -0.56
N TYR A 78 -18.33 -5.82 0.60
CA TYR A 78 -19.04 -7.07 0.76
C TYR A 78 -20.25 -6.92 1.68
N LYS A 79 -21.46 -7.02 1.14
CA LYS A 79 -22.73 -6.92 1.86
C LYS A 79 -22.86 -5.67 2.75
N GLY A 80 -22.26 -4.57 2.35
CA GLY A 80 -22.23 -3.29 3.07
C GLY A 80 -21.07 -3.13 4.06
N ASN A 81 -20.22 -4.13 4.22
CA ASN A 81 -18.94 -4.02 4.91
C ASN A 81 -17.82 -3.77 3.91
N ARG A 82 -16.77 -3.05 4.30
CA ARG A 82 -15.61 -2.74 3.45
C ARG A 82 -14.35 -3.29 4.04
N MET A 83 -13.47 -3.82 3.20
CA MET A 83 -12.17 -4.37 3.60
C MET A 83 -11.06 -3.92 2.66
N ASP A 84 -9.90 -3.68 3.21
CA ASP A 84 -8.71 -3.27 2.49
C ASP A 84 -7.78 -4.46 2.25
N MET A 85 -7.00 -4.37 1.18
CA MET A 85 -5.97 -5.37 0.87
C MET A 85 -4.68 -5.07 1.64
N GLY A 86 -4.73 -5.18 2.97
CA GLY A 86 -3.68 -4.76 3.89
C GLY A 86 -3.92 -3.37 4.49
N GLY A 87 -3.18 -3.03 5.54
CA GLY A 87 -3.33 -1.74 6.23
C GLY A 87 -2.68 -0.60 5.46
N HIS A 88 -3.47 0.29 4.89
CA HIS A 88 -3.01 1.44 4.12
C HIS A 88 -3.33 2.74 4.86
N ARG A 89 -2.35 3.29 5.56
CA ARG A 89 -2.43 4.61 6.20
C ARG A 89 -1.92 5.69 5.24
N PHE A 90 -2.63 6.81 5.20
CA PHE A 90 -2.20 7.96 4.42
C PHE A 90 -1.32 8.87 5.29
N PHE A 91 -0.04 8.75 5.05
CA PHE A 91 1.01 9.58 5.64
C PHE A 91 2.10 9.76 4.59
N SER A 92 2.56 10.98 4.38
CA SER A 92 3.71 11.27 3.54
C SER A 92 4.48 12.48 4.06
N LYS A 93 5.80 12.44 3.93
CA LYS A 93 6.70 13.58 4.16
C LYS A 93 6.79 14.50 2.95
N VAL A 94 6.25 14.08 1.80
CA VAL A 94 6.29 14.83 0.55
C VAL A 94 5.09 15.78 0.48
N PRO A 95 5.31 17.10 0.53
CA PRO A 95 4.22 18.08 0.54
C PRO A 95 3.31 18.00 -0.68
N GLU A 96 3.87 17.70 -1.86
CA GLU A 96 3.12 17.54 -3.11
C GLU A 96 2.10 16.41 -3.03
N VAL A 97 2.47 15.26 -2.45
CA VAL A 97 1.57 14.13 -2.21
C VAL A 97 0.44 14.53 -1.26
N ASN A 98 0.75 15.21 -0.15
CA ASN A 98 -0.27 15.63 0.82
C ASN A 98 -1.25 16.64 0.21
N GLN A 99 -0.77 17.59 -0.60
CA GLN A 99 -1.61 18.56 -1.33
C GLN A 99 -2.49 17.84 -2.36
N TRP A 100 -1.96 16.83 -3.04
CA TRP A 100 -2.68 16.05 -4.01
C TRP A 100 -3.82 15.23 -3.35
N TRP A 101 -3.54 14.57 -2.22
CA TRP A 101 -4.56 13.88 -1.43
C TRP A 101 -5.66 14.81 -0.96
N GLU A 102 -5.29 15.97 -0.41
CA GLU A 102 -6.22 17.00 0.05
C GLU A 102 -7.13 17.52 -1.08
N LYS A 103 -6.61 17.58 -2.31
CA LYS A 103 -7.39 17.99 -3.48
C LYS A 103 -8.43 16.95 -3.87
N MET A 104 -8.09 15.65 -3.79
CA MET A 104 -8.99 14.56 -4.14
C MET A 104 -10.02 14.28 -3.05
N LEU A 105 -9.56 14.19 -1.82
CA LEU A 105 -10.36 13.95 -0.62
C LEU A 105 -9.99 14.99 0.46
N PRO A 106 -10.73 16.10 0.57
CA PRO A 106 -10.44 17.11 1.58
C PRO A 106 -10.56 16.58 3.01
N THR A 107 -9.68 17.06 3.89
CA THR A 107 -9.68 16.67 5.32
C THR A 107 -10.98 17.11 6.00
N GLN A 108 -11.53 16.27 6.86
CA GLN A 108 -12.77 16.49 7.62
C GLN A 108 -12.80 17.84 8.35
N GLY A 109 -13.96 18.51 8.29
CA GLY A 109 -14.25 19.75 9.03
C GLY A 109 -15.14 19.55 10.27
N ALA A 110 -15.66 18.33 10.44
CA ALA A 110 -16.45 17.91 11.61
C ALA A 110 -15.99 16.53 12.09
N LYS A 111 -16.31 16.18 13.33
CA LYS A 111 -16.03 14.86 13.91
C LYS A 111 -16.96 13.82 13.31
N PRO A 112 -16.49 12.62 12.93
CA PRO A 112 -17.35 11.52 12.53
C PRO A 112 -18.15 10.95 13.71
N MET A 113 -19.21 10.19 13.41
CA MET A 113 -20.21 9.74 14.38
C MET A 113 -19.62 9.00 15.59
N ASP A 114 -18.60 8.18 15.40
CA ASP A 114 -17.96 7.43 16.47
C ASP A 114 -17.15 8.33 17.41
N ASP A 115 -16.46 9.34 16.89
CA ASP A 115 -15.72 10.32 17.70
C ASP A 115 -16.65 11.20 18.51
N ILE A 116 -17.82 11.57 17.97
CA ILE A 116 -18.87 12.28 18.68
C ILE A 116 -19.42 11.40 19.82
N LYS A 117 -19.80 10.17 19.50
CA LYS A 117 -20.41 9.23 20.47
C LYS A 117 -19.47 8.85 21.61
N LEU A 118 -18.18 8.72 21.32
CA LEU A 118 -17.16 8.34 22.31
C LEU A 118 -16.55 9.56 23.03
N GLY A 119 -16.88 10.78 22.61
CA GLY A 119 -16.31 12.02 23.15
C GLY A 119 -14.80 12.12 22.91
N ARG A 120 -14.30 11.57 21.79
CA ARG A 120 -12.88 11.64 21.44
C ARG A 120 -12.56 13.04 20.91
N ASP A 121 -11.36 13.51 21.25
CA ASP A 121 -10.84 14.75 20.68
C ASP A 121 -9.94 14.43 19.49
N ILE A 122 -10.37 14.86 18.31
CA ILE A 122 -9.64 14.69 17.06
C ILE A 122 -9.59 16.01 16.32
N ALA A 123 -8.45 16.30 15.71
CA ALA A 123 -8.26 17.53 14.97
C ALA A 123 -9.17 17.60 13.73
N VAL A 124 -9.86 18.73 13.54
CA VAL A 124 -10.69 19.02 12.37
C VAL A 124 -10.17 20.23 11.62
N LYS A 125 -10.32 20.25 10.32
CA LYS A 125 -9.89 21.36 9.45
C LYS A 125 -11.00 22.39 9.31
N THR A 126 -10.71 23.65 9.64
CA THR A 126 -11.67 24.76 9.44
C THR A 126 -12.08 24.84 7.96
N GLY A 127 -13.39 24.81 7.70
CA GLY A 127 -13.95 24.83 6.35
C GLY A 127 -13.90 23.51 5.60
N GLY A 128 -13.41 22.43 6.23
CA GLY A 128 -13.46 21.09 5.66
C GLY A 128 -14.88 20.50 5.61
N PRO A 129 -15.10 19.44 4.84
CA PRO A 129 -16.39 18.77 4.70
C PRO A 129 -16.81 18.06 5.99
N ASP A 130 -18.11 17.94 6.20
CA ASP A 130 -18.72 17.15 7.27
C ASP A 130 -18.86 15.71 6.80
N PRO A 131 -18.20 14.72 7.48
CA PRO A 131 -18.26 13.32 7.08
C PRO A 131 -19.68 12.71 7.15
N GLU A 132 -20.60 13.31 7.91
CA GLU A 132 -22.00 12.84 7.94
C GLU A 132 -22.82 13.35 6.73
N LYS A 133 -22.31 14.32 5.97
CA LYS A 133 -23.01 14.93 4.82
C LYS A 133 -22.42 14.56 3.48
N THR A 134 -21.17 14.08 3.44
CA THR A 134 -20.50 13.69 2.20
C THR A 134 -19.57 12.50 2.42
N ASP A 135 -19.42 11.70 1.37
CA ASP A 135 -18.43 10.62 1.35
C ASP A 135 -17.06 11.10 0.88
N ARG A 136 -16.99 12.21 0.13
CA ARG A 136 -15.73 12.76 -0.38
C ARG A 136 -14.98 13.49 0.72
N VAL A 137 -14.40 12.73 1.64
CA VAL A 137 -13.71 13.25 2.83
C VAL A 137 -12.61 12.30 3.31
N MET A 138 -11.51 12.89 3.77
CA MET A 138 -10.40 12.22 4.44
C MET A 138 -10.58 12.39 5.95
N LEU A 139 -10.68 11.29 6.68
CA LEU A 139 -10.78 11.29 8.14
C LEU A 139 -9.41 11.40 8.80
N ARG A 140 -9.36 11.96 10.00
CA ARG A 140 -8.25 11.82 10.95
C ARG A 140 -8.58 10.68 11.90
N ARG A 141 -7.62 9.75 12.08
CA ARG A 141 -7.83 8.56 12.91
C ARG A 141 -6.66 8.36 13.85
N HIS A 142 -6.94 7.88 15.06
CA HIS A 142 -5.90 7.48 16.00
C HIS A 142 -5.23 6.19 15.55
N ARG A 143 -3.90 6.17 15.70
CA ARG A 143 -3.10 4.99 15.36
C ARG A 143 -2.89 4.14 16.59
N VAL A 144 -3.40 2.91 16.58
CA VAL A 144 -2.96 1.86 17.48
C VAL A 144 -2.57 0.64 16.64
N SER A 145 -1.34 0.18 16.83
CA SER A 145 -0.84 -1.06 16.22
C SER A 145 0.05 -1.75 17.22
N ARG A 146 -0.23 -3.02 17.48
CA ARG A 146 0.53 -3.81 18.46
C ARG A 146 0.93 -5.18 17.90
N ILE A 147 1.83 -5.85 18.59
CA ILE A 147 2.21 -7.24 18.34
C ILE A 147 1.45 -8.11 19.33
N PHE A 148 0.80 -9.16 18.83
CA PHE A 148 0.18 -10.20 19.65
C PHE A 148 1.12 -11.41 19.72
N PHE A 149 1.61 -11.71 20.92
CA PHE A 149 2.56 -12.78 21.18
C PHE A 149 2.43 -13.31 22.61
N MET A 150 2.48 -14.63 22.80
CA MET A 150 2.29 -15.29 24.10
C MET A 150 0.98 -14.86 24.79
N ASP A 151 -0.08 -14.76 24.00
CA ASP A 151 -1.42 -14.32 24.41
C ASP A 151 -1.44 -12.92 25.08
N LYS A 152 -0.49 -12.05 24.71
CA LYS A 152 -0.34 -10.68 25.21
C LYS A 152 -0.02 -9.70 24.09
N PHE A 153 -0.34 -8.43 24.35
CA PHE A 153 -0.02 -7.34 23.45
C PHE A 153 1.32 -6.68 23.81
N TYR A 154 2.11 -6.38 22.77
CA TYR A 154 3.36 -5.61 22.85
C TYR A 154 3.28 -4.43 21.89
N ASP A 155 3.97 -3.34 22.20
CA ASP A 155 4.04 -2.18 21.29
C ASP A 155 4.66 -2.56 19.94
N TYR A 156 4.23 -1.89 18.88
CA TYR A 156 4.87 -1.95 17.57
C TYR A 156 5.34 -0.55 17.14
N PRO A 157 6.62 -0.36 16.84
CA PRO A 157 7.73 -1.29 17.06
C PRO A 157 7.91 -1.67 18.54
N ILE A 158 8.54 -2.82 18.77
CA ILE A 158 8.75 -3.28 20.14
C ILE A 158 9.53 -2.23 20.95
N SER A 159 8.98 -1.81 22.08
CA SER A 159 9.60 -0.83 22.97
C SER A 159 10.11 -1.48 24.25
N MET A 160 11.17 -0.92 24.84
CA MET A 160 11.76 -1.42 26.09
C MET A 160 11.07 -0.81 27.34
N LYS A 161 9.72 -0.82 27.35
CA LYS A 161 8.93 -0.36 28.49
C LYS A 161 8.80 -1.45 29.56
N LYS A 162 8.38 -1.05 30.76
CA LYS A 162 8.13 -1.96 31.87
C LYS A 162 7.14 -3.07 31.49
N GLU A 163 6.11 -2.72 30.73
CA GLU A 163 5.07 -3.64 30.26
C GLU A 163 5.63 -4.75 29.38
N THR A 164 6.60 -4.44 28.51
CA THR A 164 7.29 -5.43 27.65
C THR A 164 8.00 -6.47 28.49
N PHE A 165 8.76 -6.05 29.49
CA PHE A 165 9.47 -6.96 30.39
C PHE A 165 8.51 -7.79 31.26
N THR A 166 7.45 -7.17 31.75
CA THR A 166 6.40 -7.87 32.51
C THR A 166 5.70 -8.93 31.65
N ASN A 167 5.40 -8.59 30.40
CA ASN A 167 4.73 -9.49 29.45
C ASN A 167 5.63 -10.65 29.03
N MET A 168 6.94 -10.40 28.81
CA MET A 168 7.93 -11.44 28.50
C MET A 168 8.20 -12.36 29.69
N GLY A 169 8.05 -11.87 30.91
CA GLY A 169 8.41 -12.55 32.15
C GLY A 169 9.91 -12.51 32.43
N PHE A 170 10.27 -12.72 33.71
CA PHE A 170 11.64 -12.57 34.19
C PHE A 170 12.65 -13.47 33.45
N VAL A 171 12.30 -14.74 33.24
CA VAL A 171 13.22 -15.72 32.61
C VAL A 171 13.57 -15.34 31.18
N ASN A 172 12.56 -14.97 30.36
CA ASN A 172 12.81 -14.56 28.97
C ASN A 172 13.57 -13.24 28.91
N THR A 173 13.26 -12.29 29.81
CA THR A 173 13.97 -11.01 29.89
C THR A 173 15.46 -11.22 30.17
N MET A 174 15.81 -12.07 31.16
CA MET A 174 17.20 -12.41 31.46
C MET A 174 17.88 -13.11 30.28
N LYS A 175 17.22 -14.08 29.63
CA LYS A 175 17.74 -14.76 28.43
C LYS A 175 18.00 -13.78 27.28
N CYS A 176 17.12 -12.80 27.06
CA CYS A 176 17.31 -11.76 26.06
C CYS A 176 18.52 -10.88 26.39
N GLY A 177 18.68 -10.48 27.66
CA GLY A 177 19.82 -9.69 28.13
C GLY A 177 21.15 -10.40 27.91
N PHE A 178 21.30 -11.66 28.38
CA PHE A 178 22.51 -12.45 28.16
C PHE A 178 22.79 -12.68 26.66
N SER A 179 21.76 -12.99 25.90
CA SER A 179 21.89 -13.20 24.44
C SER A 179 22.35 -11.93 23.72
N TYR A 180 21.87 -10.76 24.15
CA TYR A 180 22.31 -9.48 23.61
C TYR A 180 23.76 -9.17 23.94
N LEU A 181 24.18 -9.39 25.21
CA LEU A 181 25.58 -9.24 25.62
C LEU A 181 26.51 -10.16 24.81
N ALA A 182 26.12 -11.42 24.61
CA ALA A 182 26.87 -12.34 23.76
C ALA A 182 27.03 -11.83 22.32
N ALA A 183 25.95 -11.28 21.73
CA ALA A 183 25.99 -10.71 20.39
C ALA A 183 26.82 -9.40 20.31
N MET A 184 26.93 -8.66 21.39
CA MET A 184 27.84 -7.50 21.46
C MET A 184 29.34 -7.93 21.47
N LEU A 185 29.66 -9.01 22.16
CA LEU A 185 31.03 -9.51 22.28
C LEU A 185 31.48 -10.30 21.04
N HIS A 186 30.54 -11.01 20.40
CA HIS A 186 30.84 -11.87 19.24
C HIS A 186 29.89 -11.52 18.09
N LYS A 187 30.33 -10.60 17.23
CA LYS A 187 29.59 -10.23 16.01
C LYS A 187 29.70 -11.33 14.97
N LEU A 188 28.56 -11.67 14.37
CA LEU A 188 28.46 -12.58 13.23
C LEU A 188 28.71 -11.82 11.92
N PRO A 189 29.24 -12.47 10.86
CA PRO A 189 29.29 -11.87 9.52
C PRO A 189 27.87 -11.50 9.05
N GLU A 190 27.65 -10.26 8.64
CA GLU A 190 26.32 -9.78 8.18
C GLU A 190 26.09 -10.11 6.69
N ASN A 191 26.14 -11.38 6.34
CA ASN A 191 25.87 -11.89 4.99
C ASN A 191 24.41 -12.30 4.76
N ASN A 192 23.61 -12.35 5.82
CA ASN A 192 22.18 -12.66 5.75
C ASN A 192 21.38 -11.89 6.83
N LEU A 193 20.07 -11.90 6.66
CA LEU A 193 19.14 -11.16 7.51
C LEU A 193 19.08 -11.72 8.94
N GLU A 194 19.28 -13.02 9.14
CA GLU A 194 19.36 -13.62 10.48
C GLU A 194 20.52 -13.01 11.27
N ASN A 195 21.73 -13.05 10.72
CA ASN A 195 22.92 -12.52 11.37
C ASN A 195 22.81 -11.01 11.61
N PHE A 196 22.20 -10.28 10.66
CA PHE A 196 21.89 -8.86 10.81
C PHE A 196 21.03 -8.59 12.06
N TYR A 197 19.94 -9.35 12.25
CA TYR A 197 19.07 -9.22 13.43
C TYR A 197 19.76 -9.69 14.72
N ILE A 198 20.47 -10.82 14.69
CA ILE A 198 21.16 -11.35 15.87
C ILE A 198 22.20 -10.34 16.37
N ASN A 199 22.97 -9.72 15.48
CA ASN A 199 23.96 -8.71 15.83
C ASN A 199 23.35 -7.48 16.52
N ARG A 200 22.10 -7.15 16.22
CA ARG A 200 21.40 -5.96 16.74
C ARG A 200 20.58 -6.24 17.98
N PHE A 201 19.97 -7.42 18.06
CA PHE A 201 18.97 -7.73 19.09
C PHE A 201 19.35 -8.91 19.99
N GLY A 202 20.38 -9.67 19.63
CA GLY A 202 20.71 -10.95 20.25
C GLY A 202 19.78 -12.08 19.76
N ARG A 203 20.30 -13.30 19.71
CA ARG A 203 19.59 -14.47 19.18
C ARG A 203 18.22 -14.72 19.85
N LYS A 204 18.12 -14.50 21.17
CA LYS A 204 16.87 -14.77 21.89
C LYS A 204 15.75 -13.81 21.50
N LEU A 205 16.01 -12.51 21.42
CA LEU A 205 14.98 -11.53 21.02
C LEU A 205 14.62 -11.69 19.54
N TYR A 206 15.64 -11.95 18.69
CA TYR A 206 15.43 -12.29 17.29
C TYR A 206 14.46 -13.46 17.13
N SER A 207 14.71 -14.59 17.81
CA SER A 207 13.87 -15.78 17.70
C SER A 207 12.45 -15.61 18.23
N MET A 208 12.21 -14.62 19.11
CA MET A 208 10.88 -14.33 19.64
C MET A 208 10.06 -13.42 18.75
N PHE A 209 10.66 -12.38 18.13
CA PHE A 209 9.93 -11.31 17.50
C PHE A 209 10.20 -11.10 16.02
N PHE A 210 11.22 -11.76 15.45
CA PHE A 210 11.60 -11.52 14.04
C PHE A 210 11.62 -12.80 13.20
N GLU A 211 12.16 -13.89 13.70
CA GLU A 211 12.41 -15.12 12.96
C GLU A 211 11.15 -15.66 12.29
N TYR A 212 10.17 -16.08 13.09
CA TYR A 212 8.95 -16.71 12.57
C TYR A 212 8.11 -15.78 11.70
N TYR A 213 7.96 -14.52 12.11
CA TYR A 213 7.20 -13.55 11.32
C TYR A 213 7.85 -13.29 9.96
N THR A 214 9.18 -13.14 9.92
CA THR A 214 9.92 -12.93 8.67
C THR A 214 9.84 -14.17 7.77
N GLU A 215 10.00 -15.36 8.33
CA GLU A 215 9.85 -16.62 7.61
C GLU A 215 8.43 -16.79 7.03
N ASN A 216 7.40 -16.51 7.84
CA ASN A 216 6.01 -16.56 7.39
C ASN A 216 5.73 -15.54 6.28
N LEU A 217 6.21 -14.30 6.44
CA LEU A 217 6.05 -13.23 5.46
C LEU A 217 6.69 -13.59 4.11
N TRP A 218 7.95 -14.02 4.12
CA TRP A 218 8.72 -14.23 2.89
C TRP A 218 8.68 -15.67 2.36
N GLY A 219 8.21 -16.62 3.17
CA GLY A 219 8.26 -18.05 2.82
C GLY A 219 9.67 -18.63 2.78
N ARG A 220 10.66 -17.90 3.33
CA ARG A 220 12.07 -18.31 3.45
C ARG A 220 12.60 -17.95 4.82
N HIS A 221 13.46 -18.80 5.36
CA HIS A 221 14.13 -18.50 6.63
C HIS A 221 15.05 -17.26 6.49
N PRO A 222 15.15 -16.38 7.50
CA PRO A 222 16.01 -15.19 7.45
C PRO A 222 17.49 -15.45 7.13
N SER A 223 17.99 -16.66 7.35
CA SER A 223 19.34 -17.08 6.95
C SER A 223 19.55 -17.18 5.43
N GLU A 224 18.46 -17.24 4.65
CA GLU A 224 18.45 -17.33 3.19
C GLU A 224 18.17 -15.98 2.52
N ILE A 225 17.92 -14.93 3.30
CA ILE A 225 17.58 -13.58 2.83
C ILE A 225 18.82 -12.68 3.02
N ASP A 226 19.17 -11.89 2.02
CA ASP A 226 20.30 -10.97 2.07
C ASP A 226 20.16 -9.91 3.17
N ALA A 227 21.28 -9.57 3.82
CA ALA A 227 21.31 -8.62 4.94
C ALA A 227 20.90 -7.19 4.53
N SER A 228 21.07 -6.80 3.25
CA SER A 228 20.70 -5.48 2.72
C SER A 228 19.21 -5.18 2.91
N TRP A 229 18.38 -6.22 2.89
CA TRP A 229 16.95 -6.10 3.16
C TRP A 229 16.68 -5.55 4.59
N GLY A 230 17.45 -6.00 5.58
CA GLY A 230 17.37 -5.51 6.96
C GLY A 230 17.77 -4.03 7.08
N ASN A 231 18.73 -3.60 6.30
CA ASN A 231 19.21 -2.22 6.30
C ASN A 231 18.11 -1.22 5.88
N GLN A 232 17.23 -1.58 4.98
CA GLN A 232 16.13 -0.72 4.55
C GLN A 232 14.99 -0.60 5.59
N ARG A 233 14.86 -1.58 6.51
CA ARG A 233 13.70 -1.68 7.41
C ARG A 233 13.99 -1.45 8.89
N VAL A 234 15.24 -1.66 9.33
CA VAL A 234 15.60 -1.69 10.75
C VAL A 234 16.58 -0.59 11.13
N LYS A 235 16.96 0.28 10.19
CA LYS A 235 17.75 1.49 10.48
C LYS A 235 17.00 2.36 11.50
N GLY A 236 17.65 2.66 12.61
CA GLY A 236 17.07 3.46 13.70
C GLY A 236 16.68 2.68 14.96
N LEU A 237 16.46 1.36 14.89
CA LEU A 237 16.27 0.53 16.07
C LEU A 237 17.62 0.09 16.65
N SER A 238 18.35 1.00 17.28
CA SER A 238 19.56 0.67 18.03
C SER A 238 19.20 0.39 19.49
N ILE A 239 19.28 -0.88 19.90
CA ILE A 239 19.13 -1.24 21.34
C ILE A 239 20.15 -0.50 22.18
N SER A 240 21.35 -0.20 21.66
CA SER A 240 22.35 0.59 22.37
C SER A 240 21.89 2.03 22.66
N ALA A 241 21.15 2.65 21.74
CA ALA A 241 20.52 3.95 21.98
C ALA A 241 19.40 3.85 23.02
N VAL A 242 18.56 2.80 22.94
CA VAL A 242 17.49 2.53 23.91
C VAL A 242 18.09 2.21 25.29
N ILE A 243 19.14 1.40 25.37
CA ILE A 243 19.85 1.10 26.64
C ILE A 243 20.50 2.35 27.21
N LYS A 244 21.16 3.17 26.38
CA LYS A 244 21.71 4.46 26.82
C LYS A 244 20.62 5.39 27.35
N ASP A 245 19.47 5.40 26.74
CA ASP A 245 18.32 6.19 27.17
C ASP A 245 17.74 5.67 28.50
N ILE A 246 17.63 4.34 28.69
CA ILE A 246 17.23 3.73 29.98
C ILE A 246 18.22 4.05 31.08
N PHE A 247 19.52 3.85 30.83
CA PHE A 247 20.56 4.20 31.83
C PHE A 247 20.61 5.71 32.05
N GLY A 248 20.48 6.55 31.02
CA GLY A 248 20.38 7.98 31.16
C GLY A 248 19.17 8.43 31.98
N LYS A 249 18.03 7.76 31.85
CA LYS A 249 16.80 8.03 32.62
C LYS A 249 16.89 7.53 34.08
N ILE A 250 17.63 6.46 34.34
CA ILE A 250 17.90 5.98 35.71
C ILE A 250 18.83 6.94 36.47
N PHE A 251 19.81 7.54 35.78
CA PHE A 251 20.81 8.43 36.39
C PHE A 251 20.44 9.93 36.32
N ASN A 252 19.55 10.35 35.44
CA ASN A 252 19.11 11.75 35.26
C ASN A 252 17.61 11.94 35.53
N LYS A 253 17.27 12.21 36.79
CA LYS A 253 15.89 12.47 37.26
C LYS A 253 15.25 13.77 36.74
N LYS A 254 15.90 14.57 35.87
CA LYS A 254 15.51 15.97 35.63
C LYS A 254 14.93 16.32 34.24
N ASN A 255 14.80 15.42 33.29
CA ASN A 255 14.14 15.77 32.02
C ASN A 255 13.17 14.67 31.56
N ARG A 256 11.93 14.74 32.02
CA ARG A 256 10.80 14.10 31.34
C ARG A 256 10.47 14.90 30.09
N LYS A 257 11.23 14.75 29.01
CA LYS A 257 10.69 14.94 27.67
C LYS A 257 10.13 13.59 27.25
N VAL A 258 8.83 13.58 27.00
CA VAL A 258 8.08 12.46 26.43
C VAL A 258 8.78 12.08 25.12
N GLU A 259 9.14 10.82 25.04
CA GLU A 259 9.74 10.23 23.83
C GLU A 259 8.87 10.47 22.62
N THR A 260 9.52 10.62 21.49
CA THR A 260 8.95 10.59 20.15
C THR A 260 7.87 9.53 20.06
N SER A 261 6.64 9.98 20.18
CA SER A 261 5.50 9.13 19.88
C SER A 261 5.57 8.82 18.39
N LEU A 262 5.50 7.55 18.04
CA LEU A 262 5.01 7.12 16.74
C LEU A 262 3.82 8.01 16.37
N ILE A 263 3.67 8.35 15.10
CA ILE A 263 2.55 9.16 14.63
C ILE A 263 1.27 8.67 15.31
N GLU A 264 0.71 9.50 16.18
CA GLU A 264 -0.47 9.17 16.97
C GLU A 264 -1.75 9.22 16.13
N GLU A 265 -1.70 9.95 15.00
CA GLU A 265 -2.81 10.13 14.07
C GLU A 265 -2.37 9.86 12.63
N PHE A 266 -3.29 9.42 11.79
CA PHE A 266 -3.11 9.26 10.35
C PHE A 266 -4.36 9.68 9.60
N SER A 267 -4.19 9.99 8.31
CA SER A 267 -5.31 10.27 7.41
C SER A 267 -5.83 8.96 6.80
N TYR A 268 -7.15 8.85 6.66
CA TYR A 268 -7.79 7.68 6.10
C TYR A 268 -9.07 8.06 5.35
N PRO A 269 -9.25 7.65 4.08
CA PRO A 269 -10.48 7.91 3.35
C PRO A 269 -11.70 7.31 4.07
N LYS A 270 -12.81 8.03 4.11
CA LYS A 270 -14.04 7.63 4.82
C LYS A 270 -14.45 6.18 4.51
N LEU A 271 -14.38 5.79 3.24
CA LEU A 271 -14.81 4.48 2.75
C LEU A 271 -13.65 3.53 2.40
N GLY A 272 -12.47 3.79 2.96
CA GLY A 272 -11.25 3.00 2.70
C GLY A 272 -10.36 3.60 1.61
N PRO A 273 -9.10 3.14 1.49
CA PRO A 273 -8.09 3.66 0.55
C PRO A 273 -8.53 3.64 -0.91
N GLY A 274 -9.32 2.64 -1.32
CA GLY A 274 -9.85 2.52 -2.68
C GLY A 274 -10.65 3.74 -3.11
N GLN A 275 -11.36 4.38 -2.18
CA GLN A 275 -12.15 5.59 -2.46
C GLN A 275 -11.34 6.73 -3.09
N LEU A 276 -10.07 6.90 -2.70
CA LEU A 276 -9.21 7.91 -3.30
C LEU A 276 -9.00 7.64 -4.79
N TRP A 277 -8.85 6.39 -5.15
CA TRP A 277 -8.58 5.97 -6.52
C TRP A 277 -9.84 6.02 -7.38
N ASP A 278 -11.02 5.72 -6.81
CA ASP A 278 -12.31 5.92 -7.48
C ASP A 278 -12.51 7.40 -7.82
N VAL A 279 -12.29 8.30 -6.87
CA VAL A 279 -12.37 9.76 -7.10
C VAL A 279 -11.36 10.20 -8.15
N THR A 280 -10.14 9.67 -8.12
CA THR A 280 -9.10 10.00 -9.11
C THR A 280 -9.51 9.54 -10.51
N ALA A 281 -10.05 8.34 -10.64
CA ALA A 281 -10.52 7.81 -11.91
C ALA A 281 -11.65 8.68 -12.50
N ASP A 282 -12.56 9.16 -11.66
CA ASP A 282 -13.62 10.08 -12.09
C ASP A 282 -13.06 11.44 -12.55
N GLU A 283 -12.06 11.99 -11.86
CA GLU A 283 -11.39 13.23 -12.29
C GLU A 283 -10.63 13.03 -13.62
N ILE A 284 -9.98 11.87 -13.83
CA ILE A 284 -9.34 11.52 -15.11
C ILE A 284 -10.37 11.50 -16.26
N ARG A 285 -11.52 10.86 -16.06
CA ARG A 285 -12.62 10.84 -17.05
C ARG A 285 -13.15 12.23 -17.37
N LYS A 286 -13.32 13.09 -16.35
CA LYS A 286 -13.73 14.50 -16.54
C LYS A 286 -12.72 15.30 -17.35
N LEU A 287 -11.43 14.98 -17.22
CA LEU A 287 -10.36 15.60 -18.00
C LEU A 287 -10.24 15.03 -19.43
N GLY A 288 -11.04 14.03 -19.78
CA GLY A 288 -11.10 13.42 -21.12
C GLY A 288 -10.22 12.18 -21.28
N GLY A 289 -9.62 11.66 -20.20
CA GLY A 289 -8.90 10.39 -20.22
C GLY A 289 -9.83 9.19 -20.35
N THR A 290 -9.33 8.14 -20.97
CA THR A 290 -10.03 6.85 -21.12
C THR A 290 -9.48 5.85 -20.11
N ILE A 291 -10.36 5.11 -19.43
CA ILE A 291 -9.97 4.01 -18.53
C ILE A 291 -10.73 2.76 -18.96
N ARG A 292 -10.01 1.71 -19.29
CA ARG A 292 -10.55 0.39 -19.67
C ARG A 292 -10.24 -0.60 -18.57
N MET A 293 -11.28 -1.09 -17.91
CA MET A 293 -11.21 -2.16 -16.90
C MET A 293 -11.27 -3.52 -17.59
N ASN A 294 -10.92 -4.60 -16.87
CA ASN A 294 -10.87 -5.97 -17.40
C ASN A 294 -10.06 -6.07 -18.72
N SER A 295 -8.97 -5.31 -18.78
CA SER A 295 -8.12 -5.15 -19.96
C SER A 295 -6.68 -5.46 -19.61
N GLN A 296 -6.33 -6.75 -19.61
CA GLN A 296 -5.01 -7.25 -19.23
C GLN A 296 -4.01 -7.07 -20.37
N VAL A 297 -2.98 -6.26 -20.18
CA VAL A 297 -1.87 -6.15 -21.14
C VAL A 297 -1.02 -7.42 -21.10
N THR A 298 -0.80 -8.02 -22.27
CA THR A 298 -0.07 -9.29 -22.42
C THR A 298 1.19 -9.17 -23.27
N LYS A 299 1.25 -8.21 -24.21
CA LYS A 299 2.43 -8.00 -25.08
C LYS A 299 2.75 -6.52 -25.21
N ILE A 300 4.04 -6.22 -25.33
CA ILE A 300 4.59 -4.88 -25.57
C ILE A 300 5.34 -4.92 -26.87
N HIS A 301 4.96 -4.09 -27.83
CA HIS A 301 5.53 -4.08 -29.17
C HIS A 301 6.63 -3.03 -29.30
N LYS A 302 7.82 -3.45 -29.73
CA LYS A 302 8.94 -2.58 -30.07
C LYS A 302 9.27 -2.68 -31.55
N ASN A 303 9.70 -1.57 -32.15
CA ASN A 303 10.25 -1.54 -33.49
C ASN A 303 11.78 -1.85 -33.46
N VAL A 304 12.39 -1.86 -34.64
CA VAL A 304 13.84 -2.13 -34.81
C VAL A 304 14.75 -1.11 -34.14
N ASP A 305 14.25 0.10 -33.89
CA ASP A 305 14.98 1.17 -33.20
C ASP A 305 14.79 1.10 -31.66
N ASN A 306 14.28 0.00 -31.14
CA ASN A 306 13.99 -0.23 -29.71
C ASN A 306 13.00 0.77 -29.10
N VAL A 307 12.06 1.29 -29.91
CA VAL A 307 11.00 2.22 -29.49
C VAL A 307 9.69 1.45 -29.38
N ILE A 308 8.95 1.64 -28.28
CA ILE A 308 7.60 1.06 -28.14
C ILE A 308 6.65 1.69 -29.16
N THR A 309 5.90 0.85 -29.85
CA THR A 309 4.88 1.27 -30.83
C THR A 309 3.44 1.03 -30.35
N GLY A 310 3.27 0.18 -29.35
CA GLY A 310 1.97 -0.14 -28.80
C GLY A 310 1.99 -1.36 -27.88
N VAL A 311 0.81 -1.83 -27.54
CA VAL A 311 0.59 -3.00 -26.68
C VAL A 311 -0.52 -3.89 -27.24
N THR A 312 -0.49 -5.20 -26.89
CA THR A 312 -1.64 -6.09 -26.99
C THR A 312 -2.25 -6.26 -25.60
N TYR A 313 -3.54 -6.15 -25.49
CA TYR A 313 -4.30 -6.45 -24.28
C TYR A 313 -5.47 -7.41 -24.56
N VAL A 314 -5.85 -8.16 -23.53
CA VAL A 314 -7.01 -9.08 -23.58
C VAL A 314 -8.16 -8.44 -22.82
N ALA A 315 -9.30 -8.31 -23.47
CA ALA A 315 -10.57 -7.92 -22.86
C ALA A 315 -11.68 -8.87 -23.34
N ASP A 316 -12.53 -9.34 -22.42
CA ASP A 316 -13.57 -10.32 -22.69
C ASP A 316 -13.08 -11.59 -23.42
N GLY A 317 -11.83 -12.01 -23.16
CA GLY A 317 -11.18 -13.16 -23.81
C GLY A 317 -10.71 -12.90 -25.25
N ILE A 318 -10.78 -11.66 -25.74
CA ILE A 318 -10.36 -11.26 -27.09
C ILE A 318 -9.09 -10.42 -27.00
N GLU A 319 -8.09 -10.72 -27.87
CA GLU A 319 -6.91 -9.88 -28.04
C GLU A 319 -7.25 -8.61 -28.85
N HIS A 320 -6.75 -7.48 -28.35
CA HIS A 320 -6.85 -6.18 -28.97
C HIS A 320 -5.46 -5.55 -29.04
N GLU A 321 -5.20 -4.81 -30.11
CA GLU A 321 -3.98 -4.02 -30.24
C GLU A 321 -4.28 -2.54 -30.03
N MET A 322 -3.35 -1.83 -29.41
CA MET A 322 -3.41 -0.38 -29.20
C MET A 322 -2.05 0.25 -29.48
N GLU A 323 -2.02 1.19 -30.41
CA GLU A 323 -0.85 2.01 -30.70
C GLU A 323 -0.66 3.09 -29.62
N GLY A 324 0.61 3.40 -29.31
CA GLY A 324 0.96 4.45 -28.36
C GLY A 324 2.37 4.98 -28.57
N ASP A 325 2.53 6.29 -28.37
CA ASP A 325 3.81 6.99 -28.48
C ASP A 325 4.63 6.87 -27.19
N ILE A 326 3.97 6.69 -26.05
CA ILE A 326 4.56 6.59 -24.72
C ILE A 326 3.84 5.50 -23.93
N VAL A 327 4.59 4.70 -23.20
CA VAL A 327 4.04 3.71 -22.25
C VAL A 327 4.53 4.00 -20.85
N ILE A 328 3.59 4.12 -19.91
CA ILE A 328 3.86 4.16 -18.46
C ILE A 328 3.34 2.87 -17.85
N SER A 329 4.22 2.05 -17.28
CA SER A 329 3.85 0.73 -16.76
C SER A 329 3.99 0.66 -15.24
N SER A 330 2.90 0.30 -14.57
CA SER A 330 2.88 -0.09 -13.16
C SER A 330 2.66 -1.60 -12.97
N MET A 331 2.54 -2.36 -14.08
CA MET A 331 2.45 -3.82 -14.04
C MET A 331 3.75 -4.43 -13.51
N PRO A 332 3.72 -5.68 -12.98
CA PRO A 332 4.92 -6.32 -12.49
C PRO A 332 6.05 -6.31 -13.53
N LEU A 333 7.24 -5.86 -13.13
CA LEU A 333 8.42 -5.72 -13.99
C LEU A 333 8.75 -7.01 -14.73
N LYS A 334 8.62 -8.14 -14.05
CA LYS A 334 8.72 -9.48 -14.62
C LYS A 334 7.80 -9.68 -15.83
N ASP A 335 6.52 -9.37 -15.67
CA ASP A 335 5.51 -9.60 -16.71
C ASP A 335 5.68 -8.61 -17.86
N LEU A 336 6.05 -7.37 -17.58
CA LEU A 336 6.37 -6.36 -18.58
C LEU A 336 7.46 -6.85 -19.52
N VAL A 337 8.58 -7.34 -18.97
CA VAL A 337 9.74 -7.79 -19.77
C VAL A 337 9.45 -9.10 -20.50
N ILE A 338 8.76 -10.04 -19.87
CA ILE A 338 8.33 -11.30 -20.52
C ILE A 338 7.38 -11.01 -21.71
N GLY A 339 6.54 -9.98 -21.60
CA GLY A 339 5.62 -9.58 -22.67
C GLY A 339 6.27 -8.79 -23.81
N MET A 340 7.52 -8.34 -23.69
CA MET A 340 8.23 -7.60 -24.76
C MET A 340 8.75 -8.55 -25.84
N ASN A 341 8.70 -8.11 -27.09
CA ASN A 341 9.45 -8.75 -28.17
C ASN A 341 10.94 -8.38 -28.09
N ASP A 342 11.81 -9.23 -28.63
CA ASP A 342 13.26 -8.98 -28.84
C ASP A 342 14.00 -8.54 -27.56
N VAL A 343 13.73 -9.23 -26.45
CA VAL A 343 14.47 -9.06 -25.19
C VAL A 343 15.70 -9.97 -25.24
N PRO A 344 16.91 -9.48 -24.95
CA PRO A 344 18.08 -10.35 -24.87
C PRO A 344 17.90 -11.44 -23.80
N GLU A 345 18.47 -12.63 -24.04
CA GLU A 345 18.23 -13.81 -23.20
C GLU A 345 18.63 -13.60 -21.75
N LYS A 346 19.71 -12.86 -21.50
CA LYS A 346 20.19 -12.57 -20.15
C LYS A 346 19.13 -11.79 -19.34
N GLU A 347 18.65 -10.66 -19.88
CA GLU A 347 17.65 -9.79 -19.25
C GLU A 347 16.31 -10.48 -19.09
N LEU A 348 15.94 -11.32 -20.07
CA LEU A 348 14.75 -12.15 -19.98
C LEU A 348 14.84 -13.16 -18.83
N ASN A 349 16.01 -13.78 -18.63
CA ASN A 349 16.23 -14.73 -17.52
C ASN A 349 16.24 -14.01 -16.16
N ILE A 350 16.85 -12.84 -16.05
CA ILE A 350 16.77 -12.00 -14.85
C ILE A 350 15.30 -11.69 -14.53
N ALA A 351 14.52 -11.22 -15.49
CA ALA A 351 13.12 -10.90 -15.31
C ALA A 351 12.29 -12.12 -14.87
N LYS A 352 12.48 -13.27 -15.53
CA LYS A 352 11.77 -14.53 -15.16
C LYS A 352 12.08 -14.98 -13.73
N GLY A 353 13.28 -14.71 -13.25
CA GLY A 353 13.72 -15.09 -11.90
C GLY A 353 13.28 -14.12 -10.80
N LEU A 354 12.75 -12.92 -11.11
CA LEU A 354 12.30 -11.96 -10.10
C LEU A 354 11.17 -12.56 -9.26
N PRO A 355 11.35 -12.65 -7.92
CA PRO A 355 10.39 -13.29 -7.04
C PRO A 355 9.34 -12.31 -6.52
N TYR A 356 8.15 -12.82 -6.27
CA TYR A 356 7.07 -12.12 -5.59
C TYR A 356 6.49 -12.99 -4.48
N ARG A 357 5.90 -12.37 -3.49
CA ARG A 357 5.08 -13.04 -2.49
C ARG A 357 3.63 -12.64 -2.71
N ASP A 358 2.75 -13.63 -2.70
CA ASP A 358 1.32 -13.44 -2.82
C ASP A 358 0.68 -13.28 -1.43
N TYR A 359 -0.56 -12.89 -1.43
CA TYR A 359 -1.26 -12.50 -0.23
C TYR A 359 -2.74 -12.90 -0.31
N MET A 360 -3.25 -13.45 0.76
CA MET A 360 -4.68 -13.67 0.93
C MET A 360 -5.19 -12.88 2.13
N THR A 361 -6.35 -12.30 1.99
CA THR A 361 -7.07 -11.70 3.11
C THR A 361 -8.47 -12.26 3.21
N LEU A 362 -8.87 -12.62 4.43
CA LEU A 362 -10.20 -13.09 4.76
C LEU A 362 -10.92 -12.04 5.58
N GLY A 363 -11.95 -11.41 5.02
CA GLY A 363 -12.91 -10.64 5.79
C GLY A 363 -13.77 -11.57 6.61
N VAL A 364 -13.85 -11.37 7.93
CA VAL A 364 -14.72 -12.15 8.82
C VAL A 364 -15.58 -11.21 9.65
N LEU A 365 -16.89 -11.34 9.51
CA LEU A 365 -17.87 -10.64 10.33
C LEU A 365 -18.20 -11.48 11.56
N VAL A 366 -17.94 -10.94 12.75
CA VAL A 366 -18.21 -11.62 14.01
C VAL A 366 -19.16 -10.82 14.89
N LYS A 367 -19.90 -11.51 15.75
CA LYS A 367 -20.81 -10.89 16.73
C LYS A 367 -20.05 -10.05 17.75
N LYS A 368 -18.86 -10.51 18.15
CA LYS A 368 -18.00 -9.84 19.13
C LYS A 368 -16.57 -10.38 19.08
N LEU A 369 -15.62 -9.58 19.56
CA LEU A 369 -14.29 -10.06 19.90
C LEU A 369 -14.21 -10.48 21.36
N ASN A 370 -13.47 -11.57 21.62
CA ASN A 370 -13.21 -12.05 22.97
C ASN A 370 -11.97 -11.38 23.61
N LEU A 371 -11.36 -10.39 22.92
CA LEU A 371 -10.23 -9.62 23.42
C LEU A 371 -10.71 -8.44 24.26
N GLU A 372 -10.23 -8.35 25.50
CA GLU A 372 -10.55 -7.27 26.41
C GLU A 372 -9.73 -6.00 26.11
N ASN A 373 -10.38 -4.85 26.01
CA ASN A 373 -9.72 -3.56 25.91
C ASN A 373 -9.19 -3.10 27.29
N LYS A 374 -7.91 -3.33 27.54
CA LYS A 374 -7.19 -2.91 28.76
C LYS A 374 -6.55 -1.52 28.65
N THR A 375 -6.84 -0.79 27.58
CA THR A 375 -6.29 0.55 27.35
C THR A 375 -7.27 1.64 27.81
N ASN A 376 -6.80 2.88 27.91
CA ASN A 376 -7.66 4.04 28.17
C ASN A 376 -8.35 4.58 26.90
N ILE A 377 -8.13 3.96 25.74
CA ILE A 377 -8.70 4.39 24.47
C ILE A 377 -10.09 3.82 24.32
N LYS A 378 -11.09 4.71 24.27
CA LYS A 378 -12.48 4.32 24.05
C LYS A 378 -12.72 3.88 22.61
N THR A 379 -13.45 2.78 22.41
CA THR A 379 -13.85 2.26 21.10
C THR A 379 -15.34 1.91 21.08
N MET A 380 -15.93 1.86 19.90
CA MET A 380 -17.30 1.36 19.75
C MET A 380 -17.33 -0.11 20.17
N GLY A 381 -18.34 -0.50 20.96
CA GLY A 381 -18.44 -1.86 21.50
C GLY A 381 -17.34 -2.24 22.51
N ASN A 382 -16.52 -1.30 22.98
CA ASN A 382 -15.38 -1.51 23.89
C ASN A 382 -14.38 -2.59 23.40
N ILE A 383 -14.22 -2.74 22.09
CA ILE A 383 -13.23 -3.64 21.48
C ILE A 383 -11.80 -3.10 21.65
N VAL A 384 -10.78 -3.94 21.50
CA VAL A 384 -9.38 -3.48 21.49
C VAL A 384 -9.18 -2.39 20.45
N PRO A 385 -8.40 -1.32 20.74
CA PRO A 385 -8.35 -0.12 19.91
C PRO A 385 -7.44 -0.25 18.68
N ASP A 386 -6.88 -1.43 18.46
CA ASP A 386 -5.93 -1.66 17.38
C ASP A 386 -6.61 -1.56 16.02
N CYS A 387 -6.02 -0.79 15.13
CA CYS A 387 -6.36 -0.84 13.71
C CYS A 387 -5.74 -2.10 13.08
N TRP A 388 -4.55 -2.46 13.52
CA TRP A 388 -3.74 -3.50 12.91
C TRP A 388 -2.86 -4.20 13.95
N VAL A 389 -2.90 -5.54 13.99
CA VAL A 389 -2.16 -6.38 14.93
C VAL A 389 -1.26 -7.34 14.17
N TYR A 390 0.02 -7.37 14.54
CA TYR A 390 0.99 -8.35 14.06
C TYR A 390 0.92 -9.62 14.90
N VAL A 391 0.75 -10.78 14.29
CA VAL A 391 0.65 -12.07 14.99
C VAL A 391 2.01 -12.78 14.96
N GLN A 392 2.60 -12.98 16.14
CA GLN A 392 3.91 -13.64 16.30
C GLN A 392 3.80 -15.06 16.86
N GLU A 393 2.61 -15.63 16.80
CA GLU A 393 2.31 -16.95 17.36
C GLU A 393 2.62 -18.07 16.38
N ARG A 394 3.57 -18.96 16.73
CA ARG A 394 3.94 -20.12 15.88
C ARG A 394 2.83 -21.17 15.74
N LYS A 395 1.77 -21.08 16.57
CA LYS A 395 0.61 -22.00 16.54
C LYS A 395 -0.39 -21.72 15.42
N VAL A 396 -0.21 -20.60 14.67
CA VAL A 396 -1.09 -20.16 13.59
C VAL A 396 -0.30 -19.70 12.37
N LYS A 397 -0.91 -19.79 11.19
CA LYS A 397 -0.37 -19.29 9.92
C LYS A 397 -0.70 -17.81 9.70
N MET A 398 -1.77 -17.32 10.34
CA MET A 398 -2.16 -15.91 10.29
C MET A 398 -0.98 -15.00 10.65
N GLY A 399 -0.60 -14.11 9.73
CA GLY A 399 0.52 -13.18 9.96
C GLY A 399 0.08 -11.90 10.65
N ARG A 400 -1.13 -11.41 10.34
CA ARG A 400 -1.68 -10.16 10.86
C ARG A 400 -3.20 -10.21 10.86
N PHE A 401 -3.83 -9.33 11.63
CA PHE A 401 -5.25 -9.04 11.45
C PHE A 401 -5.54 -7.55 11.62
N GLN A 402 -6.57 -7.08 10.94
CA GLN A 402 -7.10 -5.73 11.00
C GLN A 402 -8.47 -5.73 11.68
N ILE A 403 -8.80 -4.62 12.35
CA ILE A 403 -10.12 -4.37 12.93
C ILE A 403 -10.69 -3.13 12.26
N TYR A 404 -11.50 -3.33 11.22
CA TYR A 404 -11.98 -2.23 10.37
C TYR A 404 -12.85 -1.23 11.11
N ASN A 405 -13.53 -1.63 12.18
CA ASN A 405 -14.27 -0.74 13.08
C ASN A 405 -13.41 0.44 13.60
N ASN A 406 -12.09 0.23 13.76
CA ASN A 406 -11.16 1.25 14.27
C ASN A 406 -10.52 2.10 13.16
N TRP A 407 -10.54 1.63 11.90
CA TRP A 407 -10.05 2.41 10.77
C TRP A 407 -11.02 3.52 10.38
N SER A 408 -12.28 3.16 10.18
CA SER A 408 -13.36 4.11 9.92
C SER A 408 -14.70 3.51 10.35
N PRO A 409 -15.60 4.29 11.00
CA PRO A 409 -16.92 3.80 11.37
C PRO A 409 -17.80 3.42 10.16
N TYR A 410 -17.43 3.89 8.97
CA TYR A 410 -18.18 3.64 7.73
C TYR A 410 -17.68 2.40 6.96
N MET A 411 -16.68 1.70 7.50
CA MET A 411 -16.22 0.40 6.97
C MET A 411 -17.12 -0.76 7.38
N VAL A 412 -17.96 -0.58 8.39
CA VAL A 412 -18.78 -1.65 8.98
C VAL A 412 -20.25 -1.25 8.93
N LYS A 413 -21.08 -2.13 8.36
CA LYS A 413 -22.51 -1.88 8.18
C LYS A 413 -23.25 -1.74 9.51
N ASP A 414 -22.99 -2.63 10.48
CA ASP A 414 -23.53 -2.60 11.83
C ASP A 414 -22.40 -2.43 12.84
N LEU A 415 -21.95 -1.18 12.98
CA LEU A 415 -20.81 -0.80 13.81
C LEU A 415 -21.04 -1.10 15.32
N GLU A 416 -22.28 -1.12 15.78
CA GLU A 416 -22.62 -1.25 17.20
C GLU A 416 -22.67 -2.70 17.67
N HIS A 417 -23.07 -3.63 16.80
CA HIS A 417 -23.34 -5.00 17.18
C HIS A 417 -22.43 -6.03 16.52
N THR A 418 -21.54 -5.59 15.60
CA THR A 418 -20.65 -6.50 14.90
C THR A 418 -19.22 -5.97 14.82
N VAL A 419 -18.28 -6.88 14.64
CA VAL A 419 -16.88 -6.55 14.37
C VAL A 419 -16.48 -7.14 13.03
N TRP A 420 -15.96 -6.32 12.14
CA TRP A 420 -15.45 -6.70 10.83
C TRP A 420 -13.94 -6.77 10.85
N LEU A 421 -13.38 -7.96 10.65
CA LEU A 421 -11.95 -8.25 10.70
C LEU A 421 -11.42 -8.54 9.32
N GLY A 422 -10.16 -8.18 9.07
CA GLY A 422 -9.38 -8.64 7.93
C GLY A 422 -8.23 -9.51 8.40
N LEU A 423 -8.27 -10.81 8.16
CA LEU A 423 -7.23 -11.76 8.53
C LEU A 423 -6.26 -11.93 7.36
N GLU A 424 -4.96 -11.77 7.61
CA GLU A 424 -3.95 -11.68 6.57
C GLU A 424 -3.02 -12.89 6.57
N TYR A 425 -2.87 -13.48 5.39
CA TYR A 425 -2.05 -14.68 5.14
C TYR A 425 -1.06 -14.43 4.02
N PHE A 426 0.20 -14.73 4.26
CA PHE A 426 1.26 -14.68 3.25
C PHE A 426 1.39 -16.06 2.62
N VAL A 427 1.15 -16.12 1.33
CA VAL A 427 1.01 -17.36 0.57
C VAL A 427 1.78 -17.27 -0.75
N GLN A 428 1.79 -18.35 -1.49
CA GLN A 428 2.31 -18.39 -2.85
C GLN A 428 1.23 -18.95 -3.76
N GLU A 429 1.07 -18.38 -4.97
CA GLU A 429 0.15 -18.91 -5.97
C GLU A 429 0.44 -20.41 -6.21
N GLY A 430 -0.59 -21.24 -6.06
CA GLY A 430 -0.50 -22.68 -6.21
C GLY A 430 -0.15 -23.46 -4.94
N ASP A 431 0.12 -22.78 -3.80
CA ASP A 431 0.28 -23.50 -2.53
C ASP A 431 -1.05 -24.03 -1.97
N GLU A 432 -0.99 -24.81 -0.88
CA GLU A 432 -2.16 -25.46 -0.30
C GLU A 432 -3.23 -24.44 0.15
N TYR A 433 -2.83 -23.29 0.70
CA TYR A 433 -3.77 -22.26 1.17
C TYR A 433 -4.39 -21.50 0.00
N TRP A 434 -3.59 -21.19 -1.03
CA TRP A 434 -4.05 -20.49 -2.21
C TRP A 434 -5.10 -21.27 -2.98
N THR A 435 -4.95 -22.59 -3.04
CA THR A 435 -5.82 -23.49 -3.81
C THR A 435 -7.05 -23.98 -3.02
N MET A 436 -7.11 -23.73 -1.72
CA MET A 436 -8.29 -24.05 -0.91
C MET A 436 -9.54 -23.36 -1.46
N LYS A 437 -10.69 -24.03 -1.34
CA LYS A 437 -11.99 -23.38 -1.52
C LYS A 437 -12.20 -22.34 -0.41
N ASP A 438 -12.98 -21.32 -0.71
CA ASP A 438 -13.19 -20.21 0.23
C ASP A 438 -13.81 -20.67 1.55
N GLU A 439 -14.72 -21.65 1.50
CA GLU A 439 -15.35 -22.23 2.69
C GLU A 439 -14.33 -22.99 3.57
N ASP A 440 -13.44 -23.78 2.93
CA ASP A 440 -12.41 -24.56 3.64
C ASP A 440 -11.37 -23.63 4.26
N PHE A 441 -10.95 -22.59 3.49
CA PHE A 441 -10.02 -21.57 3.99
C PHE A 441 -10.62 -20.77 5.13
N SER A 442 -11.90 -20.41 5.04
CA SER A 442 -12.62 -19.73 6.13
C SER A 442 -12.69 -20.61 7.39
N ALA A 443 -13.02 -21.89 7.26
CA ALA A 443 -13.04 -22.83 8.38
C ALA A 443 -11.66 -22.93 9.06
N PHE A 444 -10.59 -23.05 8.27
CA PHE A 444 -9.21 -23.04 8.76
C PHE A 444 -8.90 -21.73 9.55
N ALA A 445 -9.23 -20.58 8.99
CA ALA A 445 -8.96 -19.29 9.61
C ALA A 445 -9.77 -19.08 10.90
N VAL A 446 -11.01 -19.55 10.96
CA VAL A 446 -11.86 -19.52 12.16
C VAL A 446 -11.26 -20.38 13.28
N GLU A 447 -10.70 -21.55 12.97
CA GLU A 447 -9.96 -22.37 13.95
C GLU A 447 -8.74 -21.62 14.50
N GLU A 448 -8.03 -20.86 13.66
CA GLU A 448 -6.91 -20.03 14.12
C GLU A 448 -7.36 -18.87 15.00
N MET A 449 -8.52 -18.23 14.68
CA MET A 449 -9.10 -17.21 15.55
C MET A 449 -9.44 -17.75 16.95
N ILE A 450 -9.97 -18.97 17.02
CA ILE A 450 -10.25 -19.65 18.29
C ILE A 450 -8.95 -19.94 19.06
N LYS A 451 -7.92 -20.48 18.36
CA LYS A 451 -6.60 -20.75 18.96
C LYS A 451 -5.92 -19.49 19.49
N LEU A 452 -6.16 -18.35 18.88
CA LEU A 452 -5.66 -17.03 19.34
C LEU A 452 -6.56 -16.41 20.42
N GLY A 453 -7.72 -16.97 20.70
CA GLY A 453 -8.70 -16.39 21.63
C GLY A 453 -9.35 -15.11 21.11
N LEU A 454 -9.39 -14.90 19.80
CA LEU A 454 -10.07 -13.75 19.19
C LEU A 454 -11.59 -13.91 19.28
N ILE A 455 -12.06 -15.14 19.13
CA ILE A 455 -13.46 -15.55 19.31
C ILE A 455 -13.53 -16.79 20.20
N THR A 456 -14.70 -17.10 20.71
CA THR A 456 -14.89 -18.25 21.63
C THR A 456 -15.22 -19.52 20.86
N SER A 457 -15.99 -19.38 19.79
CA SER A 457 -16.46 -20.51 18.99
C SER A 457 -16.81 -20.06 17.57
N LYS A 458 -17.01 -21.02 16.67
CA LYS A 458 -17.43 -20.75 15.27
C LYS A 458 -18.82 -20.10 15.16
N GLU A 459 -19.66 -20.27 16.17
CA GLU A 459 -21.00 -19.65 16.24
C GLU A 459 -20.95 -18.13 16.43
N ASP A 460 -19.78 -17.58 16.78
CA ASP A 460 -19.54 -16.14 16.82
C ASP A 460 -19.39 -15.54 15.41
N VAL A 461 -19.09 -16.35 14.38
CA VAL A 461 -18.93 -15.92 12.98
C VAL A 461 -20.33 -15.78 12.33
N ILE A 462 -20.55 -14.64 11.68
CA ILE A 462 -21.79 -14.32 10.96
C ILE A 462 -21.61 -14.54 9.45
N ASP A 463 -20.48 -14.09 8.88
CA ASP A 463 -20.24 -14.11 7.44
C ASP A 463 -18.72 -13.98 7.15
N PHE A 464 -18.31 -14.28 5.91
CA PHE A 464 -16.93 -14.13 5.47
C PHE A 464 -16.82 -13.79 4.00
N HIS A 465 -15.65 -13.27 3.60
CA HIS A 465 -15.28 -13.00 2.21
C HIS A 465 -13.77 -13.18 2.00
N VAL A 466 -13.36 -13.88 0.96
CA VAL A 466 -11.94 -14.17 0.65
C VAL A 466 -11.48 -13.36 -0.55
N GLU A 467 -10.34 -12.71 -0.42
CA GLU A 467 -9.63 -12.05 -1.52
C GLU A 467 -8.23 -12.62 -1.68
N ARG A 468 -7.85 -12.89 -2.93
CA ARG A 468 -6.51 -13.35 -3.34
C ARG A 468 -5.82 -12.27 -4.15
N VAL A 469 -4.62 -11.87 -3.74
CA VAL A 469 -3.82 -10.83 -4.39
C VAL A 469 -2.50 -11.41 -4.84
N LYS A 470 -2.33 -11.54 -6.15
CA LYS A 470 -1.07 -11.98 -6.76
C LYS A 470 -0.03 -10.89 -6.71
N LYS A 471 1.24 -11.28 -6.54
CA LYS A 471 2.41 -10.39 -6.64
C LYS A 471 2.31 -9.16 -5.74
N ALA A 472 1.78 -9.35 -4.52
CA ALA A 472 1.55 -8.27 -3.56
C ALA A 472 2.87 -7.67 -3.03
N TYR A 473 3.91 -8.48 -2.90
CA TYR A 473 5.21 -8.09 -2.35
C TYR A 473 6.34 -8.47 -3.29
N PRO A 474 6.98 -7.49 -3.98
CA PRO A 474 8.27 -7.72 -4.63
C PRO A 474 9.29 -8.19 -3.59
N ALA A 475 9.97 -9.29 -3.85
CA ALA A 475 10.94 -9.86 -2.94
C ALA A 475 12.39 -9.67 -3.44
N TYR A 476 13.36 -9.60 -2.52
CA TYR A 476 14.74 -9.20 -2.80
C TYR A 476 15.69 -10.38 -2.64
N PHE A 477 15.42 -11.44 -3.38
CA PHE A 477 16.25 -12.63 -3.45
C PHE A 477 16.28 -13.19 -4.89
N ASP A 478 16.93 -14.33 -5.12
CA ASP A 478 17.12 -14.94 -6.43
C ASP A 478 17.81 -13.96 -7.42
N THR A 479 17.22 -13.70 -8.59
CA THR A 479 17.80 -12.81 -9.61
C THR A 479 17.70 -11.32 -9.26
N TYR A 480 17.13 -10.95 -8.12
CA TYR A 480 17.07 -9.54 -7.71
C TYR A 480 18.46 -8.89 -7.56
N SER A 481 19.48 -9.67 -7.23
CA SER A 481 20.88 -9.17 -7.18
C SER A 481 21.39 -8.62 -8.53
N GLU A 482 20.75 -9.00 -9.62
CA GLU A 482 21.07 -8.56 -10.99
C GLU A 482 20.07 -7.51 -11.52
N ILE A 483 19.21 -6.95 -10.67
CA ILE A 483 18.13 -6.02 -11.08
C ILE A 483 18.65 -4.79 -11.83
N ASP A 484 19.84 -4.30 -11.48
CA ASP A 484 20.43 -3.13 -12.11
C ASP A 484 20.73 -3.34 -13.61
N GLU A 485 21.08 -4.57 -14.01
CA GLU A 485 21.28 -4.91 -15.41
C GLU A 485 19.95 -4.83 -16.17
N LEU A 486 18.87 -5.35 -15.59
CA LEU A 486 17.54 -5.26 -16.18
C LEU A 486 17.05 -3.81 -16.27
N VAL A 487 17.29 -2.99 -15.25
CA VAL A 487 16.98 -1.55 -15.24
C VAL A 487 17.75 -0.82 -16.32
N ASN A 488 19.04 -1.11 -16.49
CA ASN A 488 19.87 -0.54 -17.55
C ASN A 488 19.33 -0.89 -18.94
N TYR A 489 18.93 -2.14 -19.17
CA TYR A 489 18.29 -2.54 -20.42
C TYR A 489 16.99 -1.75 -20.68
N ILE A 490 16.07 -1.68 -19.70
CA ILE A 490 14.81 -0.93 -19.85
C ILE A 490 15.08 0.55 -20.14
N ASN A 491 16.12 1.12 -19.56
CA ASN A 491 16.49 2.52 -19.80
C ASN A 491 17.00 2.77 -21.24
N THR A 492 17.38 1.74 -21.99
CA THR A 492 17.69 1.89 -23.43
C THR A 492 16.44 2.11 -24.29
N ILE A 493 15.25 1.80 -23.79
CA ILE A 493 13.98 1.98 -24.50
C ILE A 493 13.48 3.40 -24.19
N PRO A 494 13.46 4.34 -25.14
CA PRO A 494 13.32 5.77 -24.82
C PRO A 494 11.95 6.17 -24.29
N ASN A 495 10.88 5.50 -24.69
CA ASN A 495 9.50 5.91 -24.46
C ASN A 495 8.71 5.00 -23.49
N ILE A 496 9.39 4.20 -22.67
CA ILE A 496 8.77 3.45 -21.57
C ILE A 496 9.20 4.01 -20.22
N TYR A 497 8.28 4.05 -19.26
CA TYR A 497 8.52 4.46 -17.87
C TYR A 497 7.94 3.42 -16.94
N CYS A 498 8.78 2.82 -16.09
CA CYS A 498 8.36 1.88 -15.05
C CYS A 498 8.13 2.64 -13.75
N VAL A 499 6.90 2.59 -13.22
CA VAL A 499 6.47 3.36 -12.06
C VAL A 499 5.79 2.48 -11.02
N GLY A 500 5.80 2.92 -9.77
CA GLY A 500 5.12 2.22 -8.68
C GLY A 500 5.84 0.97 -8.19
N ARG A 501 5.22 0.32 -7.21
CA ARG A 501 5.76 -0.80 -6.46
C ARG A 501 6.18 -1.98 -7.36
N ASN A 502 5.25 -2.46 -8.16
CA ASN A 502 5.46 -3.63 -9.02
C ASN A 502 6.19 -3.28 -10.31
N GLY A 503 5.96 -2.09 -10.88
CA GLY A 503 6.66 -1.63 -12.08
C GLY A 503 8.15 -1.43 -11.87
N GLN A 504 8.59 -1.14 -10.65
CA GLN A 504 10.00 -1.04 -10.30
C GLN A 504 10.55 -2.27 -9.54
N HIS A 505 9.73 -3.27 -9.29
CA HIS A 505 10.06 -4.41 -8.41
C HIS A 505 10.65 -3.94 -7.08
N ARG A 506 10.04 -2.94 -6.46
CA ARG A 506 10.55 -2.29 -5.25
C ARG A 506 9.44 -2.17 -4.19
N TYR A 507 9.74 -2.58 -2.96
CA TYR A 507 8.78 -2.44 -1.87
C TYR A 507 8.66 -0.97 -1.46
N ASN A 508 7.64 -0.31 -1.94
CA ASN A 508 7.35 1.09 -1.63
C ASN A 508 5.91 1.29 -1.11
N ASN A 509 5.64 2.45 -0.53
CA ASN A 509 4.33 2.86 -0.06
C ASN A 509 3.56 3.61 -1.17
N ILE A 510 2.32 4.05 -0.88
CA ILE A 510 1.46 4.77 -1.82
C ILE A 510 2.15 6.06 -2.30
N ASP A 511 2.70 6.85 -1.39
CA ASP A 511 3.38 8.11 -1.68
C ASP A 511 4.60 7.92 -2.59
N HIS A 512 5.43 6.92 -2.32
CA HIS A 512 6.55 6.59 -3.22
C HIS A 512 6.06 6.18 -4.61
N SER A 513 4.98 5.39 -4.70
CA SER A 513 4.38 5.02 -5.98
C SER A 513 3.90 6.25 -6.76
N MET A 514 3.31 7.23 -6.09
CA MET A 514 2.92 8.52 -6.67
C MET A 514 4.14 9.34 -7.10
N CYS A 515 5.18 9.41 -6.27
CA CYS A 515 6.41 10.15 -6.59
C CYS A 515 7.12 9.61 -7.84
N THR A 516 7.13 8.28 -8.05
CA THR A 516 7.68 7.71 -9.29
C THR A 516 6.93 8.24 -10.52
N SER A 517 5.62 8.43 -10.40
CA SER A 517 4.76 8.94 -11.47
C SER A 517 4.94 10.44 -11.68
N PHE A 518 5.12 11.22 -10.61
CA PHE A 518 5.45 12.65 -10.73
C PHE A 518 6.75 12.84 -11.51
N GLU A 519 7.79 12.08 -11.18
CA GLU A 519 9.07 12.15 -11.89
C GLU A 519 8.97 11.67 -13.35
N ALA A 520 8.23 10.60 -13.62
CA ALA A 520 8.00 10.12 -14.98
C ALA A 520 7.25 11.16 -15.83
N VAL A 521 6.18 11.73 -15.31
CA VAL A 521 5.38 12.75 -16.00
C VAL A 521 6.21 14.04 -16.23
N LYS A 522 7.02 14.43 -15.26
CA LYS A 522 7.95 15.57 -15.39
C LYS A 522 8.95 15.34 -16.53
N ASN A 523 9.52 14.14 -16.63
CA ASN A 523 10.41 13.77 -17.73
C ASN A 523 9.69 13.84 -19.09
N ILE A 524 8.50 13.25 -19.18
CA ILE A 524 7.68 13.26 -20.40
C ILE A 524 7.37 14.67 -20.86
N LYS A 525 6.90 15.54 -19.95
CA LYS A 525 6.55 16.94 -20.26
C LYS A 525 7.75 17.78 -20.71
N ASN A 526 8.94 17.48 -20.20
CA ASN A 526 10.17 18.21 -20.51
C ASN A 526 11.04 17.53 -21.60
N GLY A 527 10.60 16.41 -22.18
CA GLY A 527 11.37 15.67 -23.18
C GLY A 527 12.66 15.05 -22.64
N ILE A 528 12.72 14.77 -21.34
CA ILE A 528 13.89 14.16 -20.67
C ILE A 528 13.83 12.65 -20.87
N THR A 529 14.85 12.07 -21.52
CA THR A 529 14.94 10.62 -21.76
C THR A 529 15.66 9.87 -20.64
N ASP A 530 16.45 10.56 -19.82
CA ASP A 530 17.09 9.99 -18.63
C ASP A 530 16.05 9.70 -17.55
N LYS A 531 15.99 8.47 -17.08
CA LYS A 531 14.99 7.97 -16.12
C LYS A 531 15.57 7.70 -14.73
N ARG A 532 16.84 8.07 -14.49
CA ARG A 532 17.52 7.81 -13.20
C ARG A 532 16.77 8.43 -12.03
N ASN A 533 16.14 9.60 -12.21
CA ASN A 533 15.31 10.25 -11.20
C ASN A 533 14.05 9.41 -10.85
N VAL A 534 13.44 8.75 -11.83
CA VAL A 534 12.28 7.87 -11.62
C VAL A 534 12.67 6.63 -10.81
N TRP A 535 13.82 6.03 -11.12
CA TRP A 535 14.36 4.88 -10.39
C TRP A 535 14.96 5.23 -9.03
N ALA A 536 15.34 6.50 -8.82
CA ALA A 536 15.91 6.96 -7.55
C ALA A 536 14.87 7.22 -6.46
N VAL A 537 13.58 7.22 -6.79
CA VAL A 537 12.52 7.36 -5.78
C VAL A 537 12.59 6.20 -4.78
N ASN A 538 12.50 6.51 -3.47
CA ASN A 538 12.58 5.54 -2.37
C ASN A 538 13.91 4.76 -2.31
N THR A 539 15.00 5.40 -2.72
CA THR A 539 16.37 4.87 -2.50
C THR A 539 17.00 5.47 -1.24
N GLU A 540 16.31 6.37 -0.55
CA GLU A 540 16.81 6.95 0.69
C GLU A 540 17.05 5.86 1.74
N GLU A 541 18.21 5.91 2.36
CA GLU A 541 18.64 4.91 3.34
C GLU A 541 17.82 4.96 4.64
N GLU A 542 16.99 5.99 4.86
CA GLU A 542 16.21 6.21 6.08
C GLU A 542 14.80 6.74 5.77
N TYR A 543 13.82 5.85 5.65
CA TYR A 543 12.42 6.23 5.74
C TYR A 543 11.95 6.07 7.18
N HIS A 544 11.97 7.18 7.94
CA HIS A 544 11.38 7.23 9.28
C HIS A 544 9.92 7.68 9.17
N GLU A 545 8.98 6.88 9.64
CA GLU A 545 7.59 7.28 9.91
C GLU A 545 7.50 8.23 11.12
N GLU A 546 8.53 9.07 11.37
CA GLU A 546 8.61 9.97 12.51
C GLU A 546 8.69 11.42 12.02
N GLU A 547 7.82 12.30 12.54
CA GLU A 547 8.03 13.74 12.41
C GLU A 547 9.25 14.16 13.26
N LYS A 548 10.33 14.63 12.64
CA LYS A 548 11.31 15.43 13.36
C LYS A 548 10.61 16.74 13.72
N LYS A 549 10.25 16.94 14.99
CA LYS A 549 9.99 18.28 15.50
C LYS A 549 11.29 19.05 15.37
N GLU A 550 11.33 20.01 14.45
CA GLU A 550 12.39 21.02 14.44
C GLU A 550 12.44 21.70 15.81
N ALA A 551 13.65 21.80 16.36
CA ALA A 551 13.94 22.31 17.68
C ALA A 551 13.81 23.85 17.72
#